data_5b665c917389470d3e734daaf9c87434
#
_entry.id   5b665c917389470d3e734daaf9c87434
#
_cell.length_a   1.000
_cell.length_b   1.000
_cell.length_c   1.000
_cell.angle_alpha   90.00
_cell.angle_beta   90.00
_cell.angle_gamma   90.00
#
_symmetry.space_group_name_H-M   'P 1'
#
loop_
_entity.id
_entity.type
_entity.pdbx_description
1 polymer ?
#
loop_
_entity_poly.entity_id
_entity_poly.type
_entity_poly.pdbx_seq_one_letter_code
_entity_poly.pdbx_strand_id
1 'polypeptide(L)'
;CLIRSKSCAIKIGTETFADISHIAVHNCSIFESNRGIGLVSRDGGQFSQMIFSNILFDCRHGHPCHWGKADPVFISVRHRDPQVQPGRVEEITFSQLSGVSEGAINLHAETPGDIRHVTFNGLSLQQLTGPSDEQGCYDIRPPCNPASPTGMGLDNAYRVNPQTGRAWGVDAYPGGLPALYANGVRGLTLNDLRIRRPQPLPQGWSEHTIVQENADA
;
A
#
# COMPACT_ATOMS: atom_id res chain seq x y z
N CYS A 1 -8.95 8.87 17.33
CA CYS A 1 -10.16 8.37 16.64
C CYS A 1 -10.21 6.85 16.65
N LEU A 2 -11.42 6.28 16.56
CA LEU A 2 -11.66 4.87 16.28
C LEU A 2 -12.26 4.76 14.88
N ILE A 3 -11.60 4.00 13.99
CA ILE A 3 -11.92 3.99 12.56
C ILE A 3 -12.08 2.55 12.08
N ARG A 4 -13.12 2.31 11.29
CA ARG A 4 -13.33 1.05 10.57
C ARG A 4 -13.72 1.35 9.13
N SER A 5 -13.10 0.68 8.18
CA SER A 5 -13.43 0.83 6.76
C SER A 5 -13.29 -0.49 6.02
N LYS A 6 -14.25 -0.81 5.20
CA LYS A 6 -14.15 -1.98 4.31
C LYS A 6 -13.19 -1.76 3.13
N SER A 7 -12.76 -0.52 2.92
CA SER A 7 -11.73 -0.17 1.95
C SER A 7 -10.50 0.38 2.68
N CYS A 8 -10.31 1.68 2.78
CA CYS A 8 -9.16 2.30 3.43
C CYS A 8 -9.61 3.19 4.58
N ALA A 9 -9.06 2.99 5.79
CA ALA A 9 -9.47 3.72 6.99
C ALA A 9 -9.05 5.19 6.94
N ILE A 10 -7.80 5.46 6.58
CA ILE A 10 -7.25 6.80 6.39
C ILE A 10 -6.71 6.86 4.97
N LYS A 11 -7.28 7.71 4.12
CA LYS A 11 -6.90 7.78 2.71
C LYS A 11 -6.68 9.22 2.25
N ILE A 12 -5.55 9.45 1.57
CA ILE A 12 -5.26 10.64 0.79
C ILE A 12 -5.17 10.22 -0.68
N GLY A 13 -5.93 10.87 -1.54
CA GLY A 13 -6.10 10.45 -2.93
C GLY A 13 -7.43 9.74 -3.15
N THR A 14 -7.74 9.31 -4.30
CA THR A 14 -7.02 9.06 -5.57
C THR A 14 -6.87 10.32 -6.43
N GLU A 15 -7.94 11.13 -6.54
CA GLU A 15 -8.01 12.34 -7.35
C GLU A 15 -7.27 13.48 -6.65
N THR A 16 -6.07 13.78 -7.12
CA THR A 16 -5.18 14.74 -6.47
C THR A 16 -4.43 15.53 -7.55
N PHE A 17 -5.06 16.60 -8.01
CA PHE A 17 -4.48 17.49 -9.03
C PHE A 17 -3.64 18.62 -8.41
N ALA A 18 -3.72 18.80 -7.11
CA ALA A 18 -2.96 19.81 -6.36
C ALA A 18 -2.12 19.15 -5.27
N ASP A 19 -1.06 19.83 -4.86
CA ASP A 19 -0.18 19.37 -3.80
C ASP A 19 -0.91 19.30 -2.45
N ILE A 20 -0.61 18.27 -1.69
CA ILE A 20 -1.15 18.04 -0.34
C ILE A 20 0.04 17.85 0.60
N SER A 21 0.16 18.72 1.58
CA SER A 21 1.28 18.70 2.52
C SER A 21 0.90 19.11 3.93
N HIS A 22 1.84 18.96 4.87
CA HIS A 22 1.71 19.38 6.26
C HIS A 22 0.53 18.71 7.00
N ILE A 23 0.40 17.39 6.82
CA ILE A 23 -0.65 16.60 7.47
C ILE A 23 -0.06 15.83 8.64
N ALA A 24 -0.69 15.95 9.80
CA ALA A 24 -0.41 15.10 10.95
C ALA A 24 -1.66 14.32 11.35
N VAL A 25 -1.54 12.98 11.39
CA VAL A 25 -2.58 12.07 11.89
C VAL A 25 -2.00 11.29 13.06
N HIS A 26 -2.64 11.36 14.21
CA HIS A 26 -2.13 10.70 15.39
C HIS A 26 -3.22 10.18 16.33
N ASN A 27 -2.84 9.25 17.22
CA ASN A 27 -3.71 8.71 18.25
C ASN A 27 -5.00 8.09 17.70
N CYS A 28 -4.87 7.25 16.68
CA CYS A 28 -5.99 6.56 16.06
C CYS A 28 -5.92 5.05 16.28
N SER A 29 -7.08 4.43 16.40
CA SER A 29 -7.22 2.98 16.34
C SER A 29 -8.02 2.60 15.10
N ILE A 30 -7.42 1.79 14.26
CA ILE A 30 -8.01 1.24 13.04
C ILE A 30 -8.32 -0.23 13.33
N PHE A 31 -9.55 -0.66 13.09
CA PHE A 31 -9.93 -2.05 13.35
C PHE A 31 -10.72 -2.64 12.18
N GLU A 32 -10.50 -3.93 11.92
CA GLU A 32 -11.17 -4.70 10.85
C GLU A 32 -11.27 -3.94 9.52
N SER A 33 -10.21 -3.25 9.14
CA SER A 33 -10.16 -2.47 7.89
C SER A 33 -9.36 -3.22 6.84
N ASN A 34 -9.81 -3.14 5.57
CA ASN A 34 -9.08 -3.77 4.48
C ASN A 34 -7.74 -3.08 4.20
N ARG A 35 -7.66 -1.77 4.43
CA ARG A 35 -6.41 -1.02 4.37
C ARG A 35 -6.37 0.00 5.51
N GLY A 36 -5.23 0.12 6.17
CA GLY A 36 -5.05 1.07 7.27
C GLY A 36 -4.86 2.50 6.76
N ILE A 37 -3.66 2.83 6.34
CA ILE A 37 -3.28 4.15 5.83
C ILE A 37 -2.94 4.01 4.35
N GLY A 38 -3.57 4.82 3.49
CA GLY A 38 -3.36 4.82 2.06
C GLY A 38 -3.01 6.19 1.51
N LEU A 39 -1.86 6.31 0.84
CA LEU A 39 -1.45 7.47 0.07
C LEU A 39 -1.42 7.08 -1.41
N VAL A 40 -2.36 7.61 -2.20
CA VAL A 40 -2.61 7.13 -3.57
C VAL A 40 -2.52 8.29 -4.54
N SER A 41 -1.34 8.51 -5.13
CA SER A 41 -1.11 9.56 -6.11
C SER A 41 -1.33 9.05 -7.53
N ARG A 42 -2.17 9.77 -8.31
CA ARG A 42 -2.56 9.42 -9.68
C ARG A 42 -2.59 10.59 -10.66
N ASP A 43 -2.75 11.82 -10.18
CA ASP A 43 -3.16 12.96 -11.01
C ASP A 43 -2.25 14.17 -10.89
N GLY A 44 -0.98 13.99 -10.56
CA GLY A 44 0.03 15.04 -10.61
C GLY A 44 0.31 15.77 -9.29
N GLY A 45 -0.63 15.82 -8.35
CA GLY A 45 -0.41 16.43 -7.04
C GLY A 45 0.65 15.69 -6.22
N GLN A 46 1.56 16.44 -5.63
CA GLN A 46 2.61 15.92 -4.75
C GLN A 46 2.09 15.78 -3.31
N PHE A 47 2.41 14.66 -2.67
CA PHE A 47 2.18 14.48 -1.23
C PHE A 47 3.52 14.63 -0.50
N SER A 48 3.59 15.53 0.48
CA SER A 48 4.83 15.73 1.20
C SER A 48 4.60 16.14 2.66
N GLN A 49 5.65 15.96 3.47
CA GLN A 49 5.69 16.42 4.85
C GLN A 49 4.49 15.93 5.69
N MET A 50 4.30 14.61 5.70
CA MET A 50 3.18 14.00 6.45
C MET A 50 3.71 13.11 7.56
N ILE A 51 3.02 13.16 8.71
CA ILE A 51 3.33 12.34 9.88
C ILE A 51 2.11 11.54 10.29
N PHE A 52 2.29 10.23 10.39
CA PHE A 52 1.31 9.29 10.95
C PHE A 52 1.92 8.66 12.20
N SER A 53 1.35 8.94 13.38
CA SER A 53 1.98 8.53 14.63
C SER A 53 1.02 7.99 15.67
N ASN A 54 1.53 7.07 16.50
CA ASN A 54 0.76 6.44 17.58
C ASN A 54 -0.58 5.86 17.08
N ILE A 55 -0.50 4.94 16.12
CA ILE A 55 -1.67 4.33 15.48
C ILE A 55 -1.67 2.83 15.74
N LEU A 56 -2.77 2.34 16.29
CA LEU A 56 -3.07 0.91 16.36
C LEU A 56 -3.81 0.48 15.11
N PHE A 57 -3.48 -0.70 14.58
CA PHE A 57 -4.15 -1.22 13.39
C PHE A 57 -4.49 -2.71 13.51
N ASP A 58 -5.66 -3.07 12.98
CA ASP A 58 -6.08 -4.42 12.65
C ASP A 58 -6.58 -4.42 11.21
N CYS A 59 -5.73 -4.93 10.29
CA CYS A 59 -6.04 -4.97 8.87
C CYS A 59 -6.39 -6.38 8.42
N ARG A 60 -7.57 -6.52 7.83
CA ARG A 60 -8.14 -7.79 7.42
C ARG A 60 -8.59 -7.75 5.97
N HIS A 61 -8.47 -8.88 5.28
CA HIS A 61 -9.04 -9.01 3.95
C HIS A 61 -10.53 -8.72 3.96
N GLY A 62 -10.95 -7.85 3.07
CA GLY A 62 -12.35 -7.54 2.82
C GLY A 62 -12.89 -8.31 1.63
N HIS A 63 -14.13 -8.03 1.24
CA HIS A 63 -14.69 -8.54 0.01
C HIS A 63 -13.89 -8.02 -1.20
N PRO A 64 -13.63 -8.84 -2.24
CA PRO A 64 -12.80 -8.47 -3.41
C PRO A 64 -13.26 -7.23 -4.19
N CYS A 65 -14.52 -6.78 -4.00
CA CYS A 65 -14.98 -5.52 -4.58
C CYS A 65 -14.32 -4.28 -3.96
N HIS A 66 -13.80 -4.38 -2.74
CA HIS A 66 -13.06 -3.30 -2.09
C HIS A 66 -11.58 -3.38 -2.43
N TRP A 67 -10.98 -2.22 -2.69
CA TRP A 67 -9.55 -2.14 -3.00
C TRP A 67 -8.71 -2.29 -1.73
N GLY A 68 -7.67 -3.08 -1.83
CA GLY A 68 -6.73 -3.38 -0.76
C GLY A 68 -6.56 -4.87 -0.53
N LYS A 69 -5.46 -5.23 0.11
CA LYS A 69 -5.08 -6.60 0.48
C LYS A 69 -4.63 -6.65 1.94
N ALA A 70 -5.46 -6.11 2.83
CA ALA A 70 -5.18 -6.00 4.24
C ALA A 70 -3.89 -5.22 4.55
N ASP A 71 -3.60 -4.17 3.77
CA ASP A 71 -2.35 -3.41 3.87
C ASP A 71 -2.39 -2.45 5.07
N PRO A 72 -1.51 -2.57 6.11
CA PRO A 72 -1.47 -1.60 7.21
C PRO A 72 -1.09 -0.21 6.75
N VAL A 73 -0.11 -0.14 5.84
CA VAL A 73 0.32 1.06 5.14
C VAL A 73 0.44 0.76 3.66
N PHE A 74 -0.13 1.62 2.86
CA PHE A 74 -0.09 1.55 1.42
C PHE A 74 0.28 2.91 0.83
N ILE A 75 1.35 2.95 0.04
CA ILE A 75 1.70 4.12 -0.76
C ILE A 75 1.81 3.67 -2.21
N SER A 76 1.12 4.36 -3.12
CA SER A 76 1.19 4.01 -4.52
C SER A 76 1.20 5.25 -5.41
N VAL A 77 2.23 5.34 -6.25
CA VAL A 77 2.40 6.40 -7.26
C VAL A 77 2.46 5.73 -8.61
N ARG A 78 1.46 5.95 -9.44
CA ARG A 78 1.37 5.35 -10.78
C ARG A 78 0.33 6.02 -11.66
N HIS A 79 0.41 5.81 -12.94
CA HIS A 79 -0.61 6.25 -13.89
C HIS A 79 -1.94 5.52 -13.69
N ARG A 80 -3.02 6.27 -13.83
CA ARG A 80 -4.37 5.75 -14.11
C ARG A 80 -4.89 6.24 -15.45
N ASP A 81 -4.37 7.36 -15.91
CA ASP A 81 -4.60 7.96 -17.22
C ASP A 81 -3.26 8.05 -17.96
N PRO A 82 -3.14 7.55 -19.19
CA PRO A 82 -1.89 7.59 -19.94
C PRO A 82 -1.41 9.01 -20.28
N GLN A 83 -2.29 10.01 -20.19
CA GLN A 83 -1.97 11.41 -20.51
C GLN A 83 -1.61 12.25 -19.28
N VAL A 84 -1.82 11.71 -18.07
CA VAL A 84 -1.58 12.44 -16.82
C VAL A 84 -0.44 11.77 -16.07
N GLN A 85 0.63 12.51 -15.82
CA GLN A 85 1.72 12.02 -14.98
C GLN A 85 1.24 11.95 -13.53
N PRO A 86 1.50 10.88 -12.80
CA PRO A 86 1.28 10.85 -11.36
C PRO A 86 2.18 11.89 -10.67
N GLY A 87 1.80 12.29 -9.47
CA GLY A 87 2.64 13.15 -8.64
C GLY A 87 3.77 12.38 -8.00
N ARG A 88 4.22 12.88 -6.86
CA ARG A 88 5.28 12.26 -6.06
C ARG A 88 4.83 12.16 -4.61
N VAL A 89 5.35 11.18 -3.90
CA VAL A 89 5.16 11.03 -2.44
C VAL A 89 6.52 11.09 -1.78
N GLU A 90 6.75 12.09 -0.92
CA GLU A 90 8.04 12.28 -0.27
C GLU A 90 7.93 12.83 1.17
N GLU A 91 8.98 12.61 1.95
CA GLU A 91 9.06 13.10 3.34
C GLU A 91 7.89 12.61 4.21
N ILE A 92 7.63 11.32 4.16
CA ILE A 92 6.55 10.68 4.94
C ILE A 92 7.13 9.95 6.13
N THR A 93 6.63 10.24 7.31
CA THR A 93 7.05 9.57 8.55
C THR A 93 5.90 8.78 9.16
N PHE A 94 6.15 7.50 9.38
CA PHE A 94 5.32 6.61 10.18
C PHE A 94 6.05 6.33 11.50
N SER A 95 5.43 6.71 12.63
CA SER A 95 6.06 6.57 13.93
C SER A 95 5.15 5.87 14.93
N GLN A 96 5.70 4.90 15.68
CA GLN A 96 4.96 4.15 16.70
C GLN A 96 3.66 3.53 16.16
N LEU A 97 3.78 2.75 15.09
CA LEU A 97 2.69 1.94 14.55
C LEU A 97 2.70 0.56 15.19
N SER A 98 1.54 0.05 15.61
CA SER A 98 1.45 -1.28 16.21
C SER A 98 0.15 -1.97 15.83
N GLY A 99 0.22 -3.27 15.52
CA GLY A 99 -0.99 -4.01 15.24
C GLY A 99 -0.80 -5.32 14.50
N VAL A 100 -1.90 -5.78 13.93
CA VAL A 100 -1.99 -7.05 13.21
C VAL A 100 -2.45 -6.82 11.78
N SER A 101 -2.02 -7.71 10.87
CA SER A 101 -2.40 -7.61 9.46
C SER A 101 -2.35 -8.97 8.78
N GLU A 102 -3.29 -9.22 7.86
CA GLU A 102 -3.27 -10.37 6.95
C GLU A 102 -2.50 -10.07 5.65
N GLY A 103 -2.16 -8.82 5.39
CA GLY A 103 -1.39 -8.36 4.23
C GLY A 103 -0.01 -7.84 4.59
N ALA A 104 0.58 -7.10 3.67
CA ALA A 104 1.90 -6.48 3.80
C ALA A 104 1.80 -4.95 3.83
N ILE A 105 2.79 -4.28 4.41
CA ILE A 105 3.07 -2.89 4.10
C ILE A 105 3.53 -2.84 2.63
N ASN A 106 2.87 -2.03 1.81
CA ASN A 106 3.15 -1.98 0.37
C ASN A 106 3.43 -0.55 -0.09
N LEU A 107 4.65 -0.31 -0.53
CA LEU A 107 5.11 0.94 -1.11
C LEU A 107 5.45 0.67 -2.58
N HIS A 108 4.68 1.23 -3.51
CA HIS A 108 4.78 0.88 -4.92
C HIS A 108 4.83 2.11 -5.83
N ALA A 109 6.00 2.43 -6.31
CA ALA A 109 6.21 3.42 -7.36
C ALA A 109 6.32 2.72 -8.73
N GLU A 110 5.60 3.24 -9.73
CA GLU A 110 5.73 2.79 -11.13
C GLU A 110 7.04 3.28 -11.73
N THR A 111 7.41 4.52 -11.44
CA THR A 111 8.70 5.10 -11.79
C THR A 111 9.59 5.13 -10.55
N PRO A 112 10.78 4.51 -10.57
CA PRO A 112 11.69 4.54 -9.44
C PRO A 112 12.04 5.96 -8.98
N GLY A 113 11.86 6.23 -7.68
CA GLY A 113 12.10 7.54 -7.07
C GLY A 113 10.90 8.48 -7.03
N ASP A 114 9.71 8.06 -7.48
CA ASP A 114 8.48 8.83 -7.24
C ASP A 114 7.93 8.64 -5.82
N ILE A 115 8.42 7.63 -5.11
CA ILE A 115 8.30 7.52 -3.65
C ILE A 115 9.69 7.67 -3.07
N ARG A 116 9.89 8.64 -2.16
CA ARG A 116 11.20 8.91 -1.56
C ARG A 116 11.12 9.39 -0.13
N HIS A 117 12.21 9.19 0.61
CA HIS A 117 12.36 9.66 2.00
C HIS A 117 11.18 9.23 2.89
N VAL A 118 10.88 7.93 2.87
CA VAL A 118 9.86 7.34 3.74
C VAL A 118 10.54 6.73 4.95
N THR A 119 10.10 7.13 6.13
CA THR A 119 10.67 6.66 7.40
C THR A 119 9.63 5.88 8.20
N PHE A 120 10.00 4.67 8.62
CA PHE A 120 9.30 3.93 9.67
C PHE A 120 10.16 3.99 10.93
N ASN A 121 9.60 4.50 12.03
CA ASN A 121 10.27 4.64 13.30
C ASN A 121 9.43 4.04 14.44
N GLY A 122 9.75 2.82 14.84
CA GLY A 122 8.96 2.05 15.80
C GLY A 122 7.73 1.41 15.16
N LEU A 123 7.91 0.26 14.52
CA LEU A 123 6.82 -0.56 13.98
C LEU A 123 6.75 -1.90 14.70
N SER A 124 5.60 -2.24 15.25
CA SER A 124 5.30 -3.57 15.78
C SER A 124 4.19 -4.23 14.96
N LEU A 125 4.55 -5.15 14.08
CA LEU A 125 3.63 -5.85 13.20
C LEU A 125 3.57 -7.34 13.52
N GLN A 126 2.38 -7.85 13.78
CA GLN A 126 2.11 -9.29 13.74
C GLN A 126 1.37 -9.62 12.45
N GLN A 127 2.04 -10.32 11.54
CA GLN A 127 1.43 -10.77 10.30
C GLN A 127 0.66 -12.09 10.54
N LEU A 128 -0.57 -12.14 10.03
CA LEU A 128 -1.51 -13.24 10.23
C LEU A 128 -1.81 -13.96 8.93
N THR A 129 -2.22 -15.21 9.02
CA THR A 129 -2.79 -15.91 7.87
C THR A 129 -4.20 -15.40 7.60
N GLY A 130 -4.49 -15.11 6.34
CA GLY A 130 -5.82 -14.75 5.85
C GLY A 130 -6.33 -15.77 4.83
N PRO A 131 -7.38 -15.44 4.06
CA PRO A 131 -7.89 -16.30 2.99
C PRO A 131 -6.79 -16.61 1.98
N SER A 132 -6.57 -17.90 1.67
CA SER A 132 -5.45 -18.36 0.85
C SER A 132 -5.46 -17.83 -0.58
N ASP A 133 -6.64 -17.61 -1.16
CA ASP A 133 -6.85 -17.08 -2.51
C ASP A 133 -6.59 -15.56 -2.62
N GLU A 134 -6.57 -14.85 -1.51
CA GLU A 134 -6.32 -13.41 -1.43
C GLU A 134 -4.90 -13.09 -0.96
N GLN A 135 -4.26 -13.99 -0.23
CA GLN A 135 -2.88 -13.81 0.24
C GLN A 135 -1.87 -13.95 -0.91
N GLY A 136 -0.75 -13.28 -0.77
CA GLY A 136 0.31 -13.31 -1.77
C GLY A 136 0.11 -12.37 -2.94
N CYS A 137 -0.93 -11.56 -2.95
CA CYS A 137 -1.17 -10.52 -3.95
C CYS A 137 -1.14 -9.12 -3.33
N TYR A 138 -0.80 -8.13 -4.14
CA TYR A 138 -0.98 -6.72 -3.83
C TYR A 138 -2.05 -6.10 -4.73
N ASP A 139 -2.58 -4.95 -4.33
CA ASP A 139 -3.65 -4.24 -5.03
C ASP A 139 -3.28 -2.77 -5.18
N ILE A 140 -2.96 -2.37 -6.39
CA ILE A 140 -2.57 -1.00 -6.75
C ILE A 140 -3.65 -0.28 -7.58
N ARG A 141 -4.90 -0.73 -7.48
CA ARG A 141 -6.01 -0.07 -8.16
C ARG A 141 -6.24 1.38 -7.70
N PRO A 142 -6.74 2.31 -8.55
CA PRO A 142 -7.07 2.10 -9.96
C PRO A 142 -5.81 2.11 -10.82
N PRO A 143 -5.73 1.19 -11.80
CA PRO A 143 -4.60 1.10 -12.72
C PRO A 143 -4.83 1.93 -13.98
N CYS A 144 -3.77 2.17 -14.74
CA CYS A 144 -3.87 2.43 -16.16
C CYS A 144 -4.01 1.09 -16.89
N ASN A 145 -5.14 0.84 -17.54
CA ASN A 145 -5.33 -0.36 -18.33
C ASN A 145 -5.01 -0.06 -19.79
N PRO A 146 -3.93 -0.63 -20.37
CA PRO A 146 -3.54 -0.35 -21.76
C PRO A 146 -4.60 -0.74 -22.79
N ALA A 147 -5.43 -1.77 -22.49
CA ALA A 147 -6.49 -2.24 -23.40
C ALA A 147 -7.74 -1.36 -23.38
N SER A 148 -7.90 -0.54 -22.36
CA SER A 148 -9.04 0.37 -22.24
C SER A 148 -8.64 1.55 -21.35
N PRO A 149 -7.78 2.45 -21.85
CA PRO A 149 -7.35 3.62 -21.09
C PRO A 149 -8.55 4.56 -20.90
N THR A 150 -8.92 4.81 -19.65
CA THR A 150 -9.93 5.80 -19.29
C THR A 150 -9.35 6.78 -18.30
N GLY A 151 -9.67 8.06 -18.44
CA GLY A 151 -9.09 9.13 -17.63
C GLY A 151 -9.28 8.94 -16.12
N MET A 152 -10.34 8.27 -15.68
CA MET A 152 -10.58 8.02 -14.26
C MET A 152 -10.00 6.70 -13.77
N GLY A 153 -9.73 5.75 -14.65
CA GLY A 153 -9.29 4.40 -14.28
C GLY A 153 -10.32 3.58 -13.50
N LEU A 154 -11.44 4.17 -13.12
CA LEU A 154 -12.45 3.52 -12.27
C LEU A 154 -13.15 2.38 -13.00
N ASP A 155 -13.45 2.56 -14.28
CA ASP A 155 -14.10 1.56 -15.13
C ASP A 155 -13.25 0.30 -15.27
N ASN A 156 -11.96 0.42 -15.11
CA ASN A 156 -11.00 -0.66 -15.23
C ASN A 156 -10.75 -1.41 -13.93
N ALA A 157 -11.13 -0.83 -12.80
CA ALA A 157 -10.79 -1.37 -11.49
C ALA A 157 -11.40 -2.75 -11.19
N TYR A 158 -12.45 -3.11 -11.93
CA TYR A 158 -13.14 -4.41 -11.79
C TYR A 158 -12.98 -5.30 -13.02
N ARG A 159 -12.32 -4.82 -14.10
CA ARG A 159 -12.08 -5.63 -15.29
C ARG A 159 -10.98 -6.64 -14.99
N VAL A 160 -11.23 -7.86 -15.43
CA VAL A 160 -10.27 -8.97 -15.28
C VAL A 160 -9.21 -8.88 -16.36
N ASN A 161 -7.96 -8.96 -15.93
CA ASN A 161 -6.81 -9.18 -16.81
C ASN A 161 -6.87 -10.65 -17.31
N PRO A 162 -7.00 -10.90 -18.62
CA PRO A 162 -7.11 -12.26 -19.15
C PRO A 162 -5.85 -13.11 -18.95
N GLN A 163 -4.69 -12.46 -18.72
CA GLN A 163 -3.44 -13.16 -18.52
C GLN A 163 -3.28 -13.70 -17.09
N THR A 164 -3.80 -12.98 -16.12
CA THR A 164 -3.64 -13.33 -14.69
C THR A 164 -4.92 -13.87 -14.06
N GLY A 165 -6.08 -13.67 -14.69
CA GLY A 165 -7.38 -13.97 -14.10
C GLY A 165 -7.79 -13.07 -12.93
N ARG A 166 -7.01 -12.02 -12.61
CA ARG A 166 -7.26 -11.07 -11.54
C ARG A 166 -7.73 -9.72 -12.08
N ALA A 167 -8.29 -8.88 -11.23
CA ALA A 167 -8.58 -7.51 -11.62
C ALA A 167 -7.30 -6.78 -12.05
N TRP A 168 -7.38 -5.88 -13.03
CA TRP A 168 -6.25 -5.04 -13.41
C TRP A 168 -5.72 -4.25 -12.21
N GLY A 169 -4.42 -4.32 -11.97
CA GLY A 169 -3.77 -3.71 -10.81
C GLY A 169 -3.75 -4.60 -9.56
N VAL A 170 -4.16 -5.86 -9.68
CA VAL A 170 -3.98 -6.89 -8.64
C VAL A 170 -3.02 -7.95 -9.17
N ASP A 171 -1.84 -8.04 -8.56
CA ASP A 171 -0.77 -8.94 -8.98
C ASP A 171 -0.13 -9.67 -7.79
N ALA A 172 0.56 -10.76 -8.07
CA ALA A 172 1.28 -11.50 -7.06
C ALA A 172 2.56 -10.77 -6.62
N TYR A 173 2.87 -10.85 -5.32
CA TYR A 173 4.19 -10.41 -4.86
C TYR A 173 5.29 -11.30 -5.46
N PRO A 174 6.35 -10.72 -6.00
CA PRO A 174 7.54 -11.48 -6.40
C PRO A 174 8.10 -12.28 -5.22
N GLY A 175 8.25 -13.60 -5.40
CA GLY A 175 8.74 -14.47 -4.32
C GLY A 175 7.78 -14.71 -3.16
N GLY A 176 6.50 -14.35 -3.27
CA GLY A 176 5.46 -14.55 -2.24
C GLY A 176 5.28 -13.37 -1.29
N LEU A 177 4.34 -13.50 -0.34
CA LEU A 177 3.94 -12.44 0.58
C LEU A 177 5.06 -12.08 1.58
N PRO A 178 5.66 -10.87 1.52
CA PRO A 178 6.55 -10.36 2.57
C PRO A 178 5.74 -9.67 3.68
N ALA A 179 6.41 -9.15 4.69
CA ALA A 179 5.76 -8.24 5.66
C ALA A 179 5.84 -6.77 5.20
N LEU A 180 6.89 -6.42 4.47
CA LEU A 180 7.05 -5.13 3.83
C LEU A 180 7.59 -5.33 2.41
N TYR A 181 6.92 -4.73 1.45
CA TYR A 181 7.33 -4.66 0.05
C TYR A 181 7.51 -3.20 -0.36
N ALA A 182 8.66 -2.90 -0.93
CA ALA A 182 8.98 -1.57 -1.44
C ALA A 182 9.54 -1.69 -2.86
N ASN A 183 8.80 -1.22 -3.85
CA ASN A 183 9.22 -1.18 -5.24
C ASN A 183 9.44 0.27 -5.69
N GLY A 184 10.62 0.57 -6.23
CA GLY A 184 10.96 1.89 -6.76
C GLY A 184 11.06 2.99 -5.69
N VAL A 185 11.28 2.64 -4.43
CA VAL A 185 11.35 3.59 -3.30
C VAL A 185 12.80 4.00 -3.06
N ARG A 186 13.07 5.31 -3.00
CA ARG A 186 14.39 5.85 -2.65
C ARG A 186 14.40 6.41 -1.23
N GLY A 187 15.47 6.19 -0.49
CA GLY A 187 15.62 6.73 0.87
C GLY A 187 14.61 6.16 1.86
N LEU A 188 14.34 4.85 1.79
CA LEU A 188 13.55 4.15 2.79
C LEU A 188 14.37 3.95 4.05
N THR A 189 13.90 4.49 5.17
CA THR A 189 14.53 4.37 6.49
C THR A 189 13.68 3.51 7.40
N LEU A 190 14.27 2.48 7.98
CA LEU A 190 13.59 1.49 8.82
C LEU A 190 14.29 1.41 10.18
N ASN A 191 13.66 1.96 11.23
CA ASN A 191 14.17 1.97 12.59
C ASN A 191 13.23 1.27 13.56
N ASP A 192 13.77 0.47 14.47
CA ASP A 192 13.05 -0.26 15.53
C ASP A 192 11.82 -1.04 14.99
N LEU A 193 12.10 -1.99 14.11
CA LEU A 193 11.07 -2.87 13.55
C LEU A 193 10.98 -4.16 14.37
N ARG A 194 9.77 -4.48 14.80
CA ARG A 194 9.43 -5.76 15.43
C ARG A 194 8.36 -6.46 14.59
N ILE A 195 8.78 -7.39 13.76
CA ILE A 195 7.89 -8.12 12.86
C ILE A 195 7.81 -9.57 13.29
N ARG A 196 6.59 -10.04 13.54
CA ARG A 196 6.30 -11.44 13.85
C ARG A 196 5.50 -12.03 12.69
N ARG A 197 5.94 -13.18 12.22
CA ARG A 197 5.31 -13.93 11.14
C ARG A 197 4.98 -15.34 11.63
N PRO A 198 3.96 -16.02 11.07
CA PRO A 198 3.67 -17.42 11.40
C PRO A 198 4.90 -18.32 11.25
N GLN A 199 4.98 -19.33 12.12
CA GLN A 199 6.00 -20.37 12.05
C GLN A 199 5.33 -21.75 12.14
N PRO A 200 5.53 -22.65 11.16
CA PRO A 200 6.26 -22.44 9.91
C PRO A 200 5.59 -21.39 9.02
N LEU A 201 6.34 -20.82 8.06
CA LEU A 201 5.78 -19.90 7.07
C LEU A 201 4.74 -20.63 6.20
N PRO A 202 3.56 -20.03 5.98
CA PRO A 202 2.56 -20.58 5.08
C PRO A 202 3.09 -20.67 3.64
N GLN A 203 2.54 -21.60 2.86
CA GLN A 203 2.83 -21.70 1.44
C GLN A 203 2.46 -20.38 0.72
N GLY A 204 3.31 -19.92 -0.20
CA GLY A 204 3.11 -18.67 -0.93
C GLY A 204 3.59 -17.42 -0.18
N TRP A 205 4.22 -17.59 0.99
CA TRP A 205 4.86 -16.50 1.70
C TRP A 205 6.35 -16.42 1.35
N SER A 206 6.84 -15.19 1.25
CA SER A 206 8.27 -14.95 1.02
C SER A 206 9.09 -15.36 2.23
N GLU A 207 10.25 -15.99 2.01
CA GLU A 207 11.22 -16.21 3.09
C GLU A 207 11.82 -14.91 3.60
N HIS A 208 11.83 -13.86 2.74
CA HIS A 208 12.28 -12.53 3.12
C HIS A 208 11.15 -11.74 3.79
N THR A 209 11.42 -11.23 4.99
CA THR A 209 10.49 -10.39 5.73
C THR A 209 10.30 -9.04 5.06
N ILE A 210 11.37 -8.47 4.50
CA ILE A 210 11.40 -7.20 3.80
C ILE A 210 11.95 -7.44 2.41
N VAL A 211 11.24 -6.97 1.39
CA VAL A 211 11.63 -7.04 -0.02
C VAL A 211 11.69 -5.63 -0.57
N GLN A 212 12.83 -5.27 -1.14
CA GLN A 212 13.03 -4.00 -1.84
C GLN A 212 13.45 -4.28 -3.27
N GLU A 213 12.77 -3.68 -4.23
CA GLU A 213 13.06 -3.79 -5.66
C GLU A 213 13.19 -2.41 -6.29
N ASN A 214 14.04 -2.28 -7.30
CA ASN A 214 14.22 -1.04 -8.06
C ASN A 214 14.53 0.20 -7.20
N ALA A 215 15.22 0.01 -6.07
CA ALA A 215 15.55 1.11 -5.15
C ALA A 215 16.62 2.05 -5.70
N ASP A 216 17.57 1.53 -6.49
CA ASP A 216 18.79 2.22 -6.95
C ASP A 216 18.83 2.46 -8.48
N ALA A 217 17.68 2.43 -9.15
CA ALA A 217 17.62 2.65 -10.60
C ALA A 217 17.59 4.15 -10.96
#